data_6a479ab38aac17b5671b0e1d45628840
#
_entry.id   6a479ab38aac17b5671b0e1d45628840
#
_cell.length_a   1.000
_cell.length_b   1.000
_cell.length_c   1.000
_cell.angle_alpha   90.00
_cell.angle_beta   90.00
_cell.angle_gamma   90.00
#
_symmetry.space_group_name_H-M   'P 1'
#
loop_
_entity.id
_entity.type
_entity.pdbx_description
1 polymer ?
#
loop_
_entity_poly.entity_id
_entity_poly.type
_entity_poly.pdbx_seq_one_letter_code
_entity_poly.pdbx_strand_id
1 'polypeptide(L)'
;MTATDSSESMPNGFLSFSLVAQEIIAVLFAFYAYQQGDMSTATFYLAVAGLLLVGLGIHSIFARPHLARALLALLLIGSFFYLLTTTTHSSTLLWCLTIIPVLVGTFGYRYSILVLSSVFAAAVWLLYGTPQIVAMPEYSDASVVRFLSAYIILSLFAVAMDIAHSRSLNKYKDLSLRVDQIAHQDQLTQLPNRPIAQSPRYGAAT
;
A
#
# COMPACT_ATOMS: atom_id res chain seq x y z
N MET A 1 27.43 10.95 15.71
CA MET A 1 27.12 9.70 15.00
C MET A 1 25.60 9.59 14.95
N THR A 2 24.97 10.35 14.04
CA THR A 2 23.52 10.38 13.86
C THR A 2 23.20 9.22 12.92
N ALA A 3 22.60 8.17 13.47
CA ALA A 3 21.99 7.12 12.67
C ALA A 3 20.91 7.80 11.81
N THR A 4 21.25 8.08 10.57
CA THR A 4 20.31 8.45 9.54
C THR A 4 19.33 7.30 9.43
N ASP A 5 18.16 7.52 9.97
CA ASP A 5 16.98 6.70 9.84
C ASP A 5 16.70 6.54 8.33
N SER A 6 17.33 5.52 7.73
CA SER A 6 16.96 5.07 6.40
C SER A 6 15.61 4.36 6.56
N SER A 7 14.57 5.17 6.85
CA SER A 7 13.21 4.73 6.64
C SER A 7 13.16 4.23 5.20
N GLU A 8 13.12 2.92 5.04
CA GLU A 8 13.03 2.24 3.76
C GLU A 8 11.85 2.81 3.00
N SER A 9 12.13 3.89 2.25
CA SER A 9 11.14 4.50 1.39
C SER A 9 10.87 3.49 0.30
N MET A 10 9.65 2.96 0.31
CA MET A 10 9.13 2.18 -0.79
C MET A 10 9.50 2.80 -2.12
N PRO A 11 9.87 2.00 -3.11
CA PRO A 11 10.11 2.49 -4.46
C PRO A 11 8.92 3.34 -4.91
N ASN A 12 9.17 4.55 -5.38
CA ASN A 12 8.12 5.45 -5.86
C ASN A 12 7.21 4.78 -6.90
N GLY A 13 7.72 3.78 -7.63
CA GLY A 13 6.95 3.00 -8.58
C GLY A 13 5.81 2.17 -7.96
N PHE A 14 5.98 1.63 -6.73
CA PHE A 14 4.91 0.87 -6.09
C PHE A 14 3.75 1.77 -5.66
N LEU A 15 4.05 2.96 -5.16
CA LEU A 15 3.01 3.93 -4.78
C LEU A 15 2.19 4.37 -6.00
N SER A 16 2.86 4.69 -7.12
CA SER A 16 2.19 5.01 -8.38
C SER A 16 1.32 3.86 -8.87
N PHE A 17 1.85 2.64 -8.85
CA PHE A 17 1.10 1.44 -9.22
C PHE A 17 -0.12 1.24 -8.32
N SER A 18 0.03 1.39 -6.99
CA SER A 18 -1.07 1.24 -6.05
C SER A 18 -2.17 2.29 -6.26
N LEU A 19 -1.80 3.55 -6.50
CA LEU A 19 -2.76 4.62 -6.78
C LEU A 19 -3.54 4.33 -8.07
N VAL A 20 -2.87 3.94 -9.16
CA VAL A 20 -3.51 3.62 -10.44
C VAL A 20 -4.40 2.38 -10.33
N ALA A 21 -3.93 1.34 -9.64
CA ALA A 21 -4.71 0.12 -9.46
C ALA A 21 -5.99 0.39 -8.65
N GLN A 22 -5.90 1.17 -7.57
CA GLN A 22 -7.06 1.54 -6.76
C GLN A 22 -8.02 2.48 -7.52
N GLU A 23 -7.50 3.36 -8.39
CA GLU A 23 -8.30 4.19 -9.28
C GLU A 23 -9.18 3.33 -10.18
N ILE A 24 -8.58 2.35 -10.86
CA ILE A 24 -9.30 1.44 -11.75
C ILE A 24 -10.37 0.67 -10.96
N ILE A 25 -10.03 0.17 -9.77
CA ILE A 25 -10.96 -0.56 -8.91
C ILE A 25 -12.12 0.35 -8.49
N ALA A 26 -11.85 1.58 -8.05
CA ALA A 26 -12.89 2.52 -7.63
C ALA A 26 -13.86 2.85 -8.78
N VAL A 27 -13.36 3.09 -9.99
CA VAL A 27 -14.18 3.33 -11.17
C VAL A 27 -15.05 2.11 -11.53
N LEU A 28 -14.48 0.90 -11.46
CA LEU A 28 -15.23 -0.33 -11.72
C LEU A 28 -16.33 -0.55 -10.68
N PHE A 29 -16.06 -0.28 -9.41
CA PHE A 29 -17.07 -0.36 -8.35
C PHE A 29 -18.16 0.70 -8.51
N ALA A 30 -17.80 1.94 -8.87
CA ALA A 30 -18.78 2.98 -9.16
C ALA A 30 -19.71 2.58 -10.30
N PHE A 31 -19.15 2.05 -11.39
CA PHE A 31 -19.92 1.59 -12.54
C PHE A 31 -20.82 0.41 -12.18
N TYR A 32 -20.33 -0.57 -11.42
CA TYR A 32 -21.12 -1.71 -10.97
C TYR A 32 -22.29 -1.26 -10.08
N ALA A 33 -22.03 -0.41 -9.09
CA ALA A 33 -23.06 0.13 -8.20
C ALA A 33 -24.13 0.92 -8.98
N TYR A 34 -23.71 1.72 -9.95
CA TYR A 34 -24.62 2.43 -10.84
C TYR A 34 -25.55 1.48 -11.60
N GLN A 35 -25.02 0.38 -12.12
CA GLN A 35 -25.82 -0.64 -12.83
C GLN A 35 -26.82 -1.34 -11.92
N GLN A 36 -26.52 -1.46 -10.63
CA GLN A 36 -27.44 -2.03 -9.62
C GLN A 36 -28.47 -1.01 -9.12
N GLY A 37 -28.43 0.24 -9.57
CA GLY A 37 -29.29 1.32 -9.13
C GLY A 37 -28.91 1.91 -7.76
N ASP A 38 -27.77 1.50 -7.19
CA ASP A 38 -27.25 2.04 -5.92
C ASP A 38 -26.45 3.32 -6.18
N MET A 39 -27.18 4.44 -6.31
CA MET A 39 -26.60 5.75 -6.56
C MET A 39 -25.71 6.24 -5.41
N SER A 40 -25.97 5.83 -4.17
CA SER A 40 -25.19 6.23 -3.01
C SER A 40 -23.77 5.65 -3.10
N THR A 41 -23.68 4.34 -3.30
CA THR A 41 -22.39 3.64 -3.45
C THR A 41 -21.65 4.09 -4.72
N ALA A 42 -22.36 4.30 -5.84
CA ALA A 42 -21.76 4.81 -7.06
C ALA A 42 -21.14 6.20 -6.85
N THR A 43 -21.85 7.12 -6.22
CA THR A 43 -21.36 8.48 -5.93
C THR A 43 -20.16 8.46 -4.98
N PHE A 44 -20.21 7.61 -3.94
CA PHE A 44 -19.09 7.44 -3.03
C PHE A 44 -17.83 7.00 -3.75
N TYR A 45 -17.89 5.96 -4.58
CA TYR A 45 -16.69 5.47 -5.30
C TYR A 45 -16.21 6.42 -6.40
N LEU A 46 -17.09 7.22 -7.02
CA LEU A 46 -16.65 8.31 -7.90
C LEU A 46 -15.89 9.39 -7.14
N ALA A 47 -16.33 9.74 -5.93
CA ALA A 47 -15.61 10.68 -5.09
C ALA A 47 -14.23 10.12 -4.66
N VAL A 48 -14.17 8.83 -4.29
CA VAL A 48 -12.90 8.15 -3.99
C VAL A 48 -11.97 8.17 -5.20
N ALA A 49 -12.46 7.87 -6.40
CA ALA A 49 -11.69 7.93 -7.63
C ALA A 49 -11.13 9.34 -7.87
N GLY A 50 -11.96 10.37 -7.77
CA GLY A 50 -11.50 11.76 -7.91
C GLY A 50 -10.39 12.13 -6.92
N LEU A 51 -10.49 11.68 -5.67
CA LEU A 51 -9.46 11.91 -4.65
C LEU A 51 -8.18 11.09 -4.90
N LEU A 52 -8.28 9.89 -5.47
CA LEU A 52 -7.10 9.10 -5.88
C LEU A 52 -6.35 9.79 -7.03
N LEU A 53 -7.05 10.40 -7.99
CA LEU A 53 -6.42 11.22 -9.03
C LEU A 53 -5.70 12.42 -8.44
N VAL A 54 -6.27 13.09 -7.43
CA VAL A 54 -5.57 14.14 -6.68
C VAL A 54 -4.32 13.59 -5.99
N GLY A 55 -4.40 12.41 -5.39
CA GLY A 55 -3.26 11.71 -4.78
C GLY A 55 -2.15 11.42 -5.79
N LEU A 56 -2.52 10.97 -6.99
CA LEU A 56 -1.58 10.75 -8.10
C LEU A 56 -0.92 12.05 -8.55
N GLY A 57 -1.68 13.14 -8.64
CA GLY A 57 -1.17 14.49 -8.93
C GLY A 57 -0.18 14.99 -7.85
N ILE A 58 -0.52 14.81 -6.57
CA ILE A 58 0.37 15.15 -5.45
C ILE A 58 1.68 14.37 -5.55
N HIS A 59 1.60 13.08 -5.89
CA HIS A 59 2.79 12.24 -6.02
C HIS A 59 3.65 12.62 -7.23
N SER A 60 3.04 12.79 -8.42
CA SER A 60 3.76 12.97 -9.68
C SER A 60 4.21 14.41 -9.92
N ILE A 61 3.37 15.40 -9.60
CA ILE A 61 3.64 16.82 -9.89
C ILE A 61 4.40 17.49 -8.74
N PHE A 62 3.94 17.26 -7.50
CA PHE A 62 4.51 17.93 -6.34
C PHE A 62 5.63 17.13 -5.66
N ALA A 63 5.92 15.91 -6.11
CA ALA A 63 6.94 15.02 -5.55
C ALA A 63 6.83 14.84 -4.01
N ARG A 64 5.59 14.80 -3.49
CA ARG A 64 5.30 14.63 -2.05
C ARG A 64 4.72 13.25 -1.75
N PRO A 65 5.53 12.20 -1.75
CA PRO A 65 5.06 10.82 -1.58
C PRO A 65 4.39 10.56 -0.23
N HIS A 66 4.81 11.27 0.82
CA HIS A 66 4.21 11.09 2.16
C HIS A 66 2.74 11.53 2.20
N LEU A 67 2.40 12.66 1.56
CA LEU A 67 1.02 13.13 1.49
C LEU A 67 0.15 12.20 0.63
N ALA A 68 0.68 11.73 -0.50
CA ALA A 68 -0.02 10.78 -1.35
C ALA A 68 -0.28 9.44 -0.62
N ARG A 69 0.68 8.94 0.17
CA ARG A 69 0.50 7.74 1.01
C ARG A 69 -0.57 7.94 2.09
N ALA A 70 -0.54 9.09 2.78
CA ALA A 70 -1.52 9.40 3.81
C ALA A 70 -2.94 9.48 3.22
N LEU A 71 -3.09 10.12 2.05
CA LEU A 71 -4.36 10.20 1.34
C LEU A 71 -4.84 8.80 0.91
N LEU A 72 -3.97 7.99 0.31
CA LEU A 72 -4.30 6.62 -0.08
C LEU A 72 -4.79 5.79 1.13
N ALA A 73 -4.08 5.86 2.26
CA ALA A 73 -4.48 5.15 3.48
C ALA A 73 -5.84 5.61 3.99
N LEU A 74 -6.06 6.91 4.04
CA LEU A 74 -7.33 7.49 4.50
C LEU A 74 -8.49 7.01 3.61
N LEU A 75 -8.30 7.02 2.29
CA LEU A 75 -9.31 6.55 1.33
C LEU A 75 -9.58 5.05 1.47
N LEU A 76 -8.53 4.25 1.66
CA LEU A 76 -8.66 2.80 1.86
C LEU A 76 -9.41 2.48 3.15
N ILE A 77 -9.04 3.13 4.26
CA ILE A 77 -9.69 2.93 5.55
C ILE A 77 -11.15 3.45 5.50
N GLY A 78 -11.37 4.59 4.88
CA GLY A 78 -12.71 5.14 4.66
C GLY A 78 -13.59 4.21 3.83
N SER A 79 -13.06 3.66 2.74
CA SER A 79 -13.76 2.68 1.90
C SER A 79 -14.06 1.38 2.65
N PHE A 80 -13.13 0.93 3.51
CA PHE A 80 -13.35 -0.23 4.36
C PHE A 80 -14.54 -0.04 5.29
N PHE A 81 -14.59 1.06 6.03
CA PHE A 81 -15.70 1.34 6.95
C PHE A 81 -17.00 1.63 6.20
N TYR A 82 -16.94 2.31 5.06
CA TYR A 82 -18.12 2.51 4.23
C TYR A 82 -18.70 1.17 3.77
N LEU A 83 -17.90 0.28 3.22
CA LEU A 83 -18.34 -1.06 2.81
C LEU A 83 -18.91 -1.86 3.99
N LEU A 84 -18.25 -1.80 5.15
CA LEU A 84 -18.67 -2.54 6.33
C LEU A 84 -20.03 -2.10 6.85
N THR A 85 -20.38 -0.81 6.70
CA THR A 85 -21.58 -0.22 7.32
C THR A 85 -22.76 -0.04 6.38
N THR A 86 -22.55 0.01 5.06
CA THR A 86 -23.63 0.38 4.13
C THR A 86 -24.17 -0.76 3.30
N THR A 87 -23.40 -1.83 3.11
CA THR A 87 -23.79 -2.87 2.16
C THR A 87 -24.32 -4.12 2.85
N THR A 88 -25.45 -4.62 2.36
CA THR A 88 -26.18 -5.78 2.92
C THR A 88 -25.69 -7.13 2.40
N HIS A 89 -24.80 -7.14 1.41
CA HIS A 89 -24.33 -8.39 0.79
C HIS A 89 -23.14 -8.99 1.54
N SER A 90 -23.20 -10.26 1.90
CA SER A 90 -22.11 -10.99 2.56
C SER A 90 -20.79 -11.01 1.75
N SER A 91 -20.86 -10.89 0.42
CA SER A 91 -19.69 -10.76 -0.45
C SER A 91 -18.89 -9.47 -0.21
N THR A 92 -19.50 -8.43 0.32
CA THR A 92 -18.87 -7.15 0.62
C THR A 92 -17.76 -7.28 1.65
N LEU A 93 -17.94 -8.16 2.64
CA LEU A 93 -16.89 -8.44 3.63
C LEU A 93 -15.60 -8.95 2.99
N LEU A 94 -15.69 -9.65 1.84
CA LEU A 94 -14.50 -10.12 1.12
C LEU A 94 -13.73 -8.96 0.50
N TRP A 95 -14.42 -7.94 0.01
CA TRP A 95 -13.79 -6.76 -0.57
C TRP A 95 -13.05 -5.92 0.49
N CYS A 96 -13.54 -5.92 1.73
CA CYS A 96 -12.83 -5.29 2.84
C CYS A 96 -11.44 -5.88 3.08
N LEU A 97 -11.20 -7.14 2.70
CA LEU A 97 -9.89 -7.78 2.88
C LEU A 97 -8.84 -7.29 1.88
N THR A 98 -9.23 -6.73 0.74
CA THR A 98 -8.29 -6.25 -0.29
C THR A 98 -7.43 -5.09 0.17
N ILE A 99 -7.88 -4.33 1.17
CA ILE A 99 -7.13 -3.21 1.75
C ILE A 99 -5.83 -3.67 2.44
N ILE A 100 -5.81 -4.89 3.00
CA ILE A 100 -4.72 -5.37 3.85
C ILE A 100 -3.37 -5.38 3.10
N PRO A 101 -3.22 -6.07 1.95
CA PRO A 101 -1.96 -6.09 1.24
C PRO A 101 -1.53 -4.71 0.73
N VAL A 102 -2.50 -3.84 0.38
CA VAL A 102 -2.19 -2.48 -0.09
C VAL A 102 -1.66 -1.61 1.06
N LEU A 103 -2.25 -1.70 2.25
CA LEU A 103 -1.76 -0.97 3.43
C LEU A 103 -0.36 -1.45 3.83
N VAL A 104 -0.14 -2.76 3.91
CA VAL A 104 1.18 -3.31 4.24
C VAL A 104 2.20 -2.87 3.20
N GLY A 105 1.87 -3.02 1.92
CA GLY A 105 2.71 -2.61 0.83
C GLY A 105 2.99 -1.09 0.82
N THR A 106 2.12 -0.24 1.32
CA THR A 106 2.28 1.23 1.31
C THR A 106 3.11 1.75 2.49
N PHE A 107 2.95 1.18 3.68
CA PHE A 107 3.59 1.67 4.91
C PHE A 107 4.74 0.81 5.41
N GLY A 108 4.90 -0.40 4.87
CA GLY A 108 5.78 -1.41 5.39
C GLY A 108 5.25 -2.05 6.69
N TYR A 109 5.80 -3.20 7.07
CA TYR A 109 5.27 -4.03 8.15
C TYR A 109 5.16 -3.32 9.50
N ARG A 110 6.11 -2.42 9.84
CA ARG A 110 6.17 -1.78 11.17
C ARG A 110 4.95 -0.92 11.47
N TYR A 111 4.60 -0.03 10.54
CA TYR A 111 3.44 0.86 10.71
C TYR A 111 2.13 0.14 10.39
N SER A 112 2.15 -0.79 9.46
CA SER A 112 0.97 -1.54 9.05
C SER A 112 0.41 -2.40 10.18
N ILE A 113 1.25 -2.98 11.05
CA ILE A 113 0.78 -3.74 12.21
C ILE A 113 -0.11 -2.86 13.11
N LEU A 114 0.32 -1.62 13.39
CA LEU A 114 -0.48 -0.70 14.22
C LEU A 114 -1.79 -0.33 13.54
N VAL A 115 -1.73 0.04 12.26
CA VAL A 115 -2.91 0.43 11.48
C VAL A 115 -3.89 -0.74 11.36
N LEU A 116 -3.42 -1.93 10.97
CA LEU A 116 -4.27 -3.11 10.82
C LEU A 116 -4.89 -3.54 12.15
N SER A 117 -4.13 -3.49 13.25
CA SER A 117 -4.68 -3.80 14.58
C SER A 117 -5.75 -2.81 15.01
N SER A 118 -5.57 -1.52 14.71
CA SER A 118 -6.55 -0.48 15.01
C SER A 118 -7.82 -0.63 14.16
N VAL A 119 -7.66 -0.91 12.87
CA VAL A 119 -8.79 -1.16 11.94
C VAL A 119 -9.55 -2.43 12.36
N PHE A 120 -8.82 -3.49 12.76
CA PHE A 120 -9.41 -4.72 13.26
C PHE A 120 -10.22 -4.49 14.54
N ALA A 121 -9.65 -3.80 15.53
CA ALA A 121 -10.32 -3.48 16.78
C ALA A 121 -11.60 -2.65 16.54
N ALA A 122 -11.52 -1.66 15.65
CA ALA A 122 -12.68 -0.85 15.27
C ALA A 122 -13.74 -1.68 14.53
N ALA A 123 -13.35 -2.60 13.64
CA ALA A 123 -14.28 -3.50 12.97
C ALA A 123 -14.98 -4.45 13.95
N VAL A 124 -14.24 -5.04 14.89
CA VAL A 124 -14.82 -5.88 15.96
C VAL A 124 -15.80 -5.07 16.81
N TRP A 125 -15.41 -3.86 17.21
CA TRP A 125 -16.28 -2.98 17.99
C TRP A 125 -17.56 -2.61 17.23
N LEU A 126 -17.48 -2.30 15.94
CA LEU A 126 -18.64 -2.04 15.11
C LEU A 126 -19.53 -3.27 14.96
N LEU A 127 -18.97 -4.44 14.68
CA LEU A 127 -19.74 -5.65 14.41
C LEU A 127 -20.43 -6.24 15.66
N TYR A 128 -19.85 -6.05 16.86
CA TYR A 128 -20.38 -6.63 18.11
C TYR A 128 -20.81 -5.60 19.15
N GLY A 129 -20.27 -4.38 19.10
CA GLY A 129 -20.43 -3.41 20.18
C GLY A 129 -21.56 -2.39 20.00
N THR A 130 -22.06 -2.17 18.79
CA THR A 130 -22.98 -1.07 18.52
C THR A 130 -24.21 -1.43 17.69
N PRO A 131 -24.90 -2.55 17.95
CA PRO A 131 -26.06 -2.93 17.12
C PRO A 131 -27.23 -1.94 17.19
N GLN A 132 -27.22 -0.98 18.13
CA GLN A 132 -28.30 -0.01 18.31
C GLN A 132 -27.96 1.42 17.85
N ILE A 133 -26.69 1.76 17.62
CA ILE A 133 -26.24 3.13 17.32
C ILE A 133 -26.11 3.37 15.81
N VAL A 134 -25.70 2.36 15.08
CA VAL A 134 -25.56 2.40 13.62
C VAL A 134 -26.50 1.33 13.05
N ALA A 135 -27.33 1.70 12.08
CA ALA A 135 -28.13 0.72 11.34
C ALA A 135 -27.17 -0.15 10.51
N MET A 136 -26.61 -1.17 11.16
CA MET A 136 -25.67 -2.10 10.52
C MET A 136 -26.43 -3.13 9.69
N PRO A 137 -25.90 -3.53 8.54
CA PRO A 137 -26.41 -4.70 7.83
C PRO A 137 -26.41 -5.94 8.73
N GLU A 138 -27.48 -6.72 8.70
CA GLU A 138 -27.55 -7.99 9.44
C GLU A 138 -26.65 -9.02 8.78
N TYR A 139 -25.42 -9.09 9.25
CA TYR A 139 -24.51 -10.19 8.88
C TYR A 139 -24.78 -11.42 9.74
N SER A 140 -24.79 -12.60 9.12
CA SER A 140 -24.84 -13.82 9.91
C SER A 140 -23.55 -13.99 10.74
N ASP A 141 -23.67 -14.52 11.98
CA ASP A 141 -22.53 -14.77 12.85
C ASP A 141 -21.43 -15.57 12.14
N ALA A 142 -21.81 -16.53 11.32
CA ALA A 142 -20.87 -17.33 10.53
C ALA A 142 -20.08 -16.48 9.52
N SER A 143 -20.71 -15.46 8.92
CA SER A 143 -20.05 -14.56 7.98
C SER A 143 -19.07 -13.64 8.70
N VAL A 144 -19.46 -13.14 9.88
CA VAL A 144 -18.59 -12.29 10.71
C VAL A 144 -17.37 -13.06 11.19
N VAL A 145 -17.54 -14.28 11.72
CA VAL A 145 -16.42 -15.12 12.18
C VAL A 145 -15.47 -15.46 11.02
N ARG A 146 -16.00 -15.81 9.85
CA ARG A 146 -15.17 -16.07 8.65
C ARG A 146 -14.39 -14.83 8.22
N PHE A 147 -15.03 -13.66 8.22
CA PHE A 147 -14.38 -12.40 7.88
C PHE A 147 -13.25 -12.07 8.86
N LEU A 148 -13.49 -12.12 10.17
CA LEU A 148 -12.49 -11.80 11.18
C LEU A 148 -11.31 -12.77 11.14
N SER A 149 -11.56 -14.06 10.95
CA SER A 149 -10.49 -15.05 10.81
C SER A 149 -9.69 -14.85 9.54
N ALA A 150 -10.34 -14.58 8.40
CA ALA A 150 -9.66 -14.26 7.15
C ALA A 150 -8.85 -12.97 7.26
N TYR A 151 -9.35 -11.95 7.96
CA TYR A 151 -8.63 -10.71 8.21
C TYR A 151 -7.31 -10.96 8.96
N ILE A 152 -7.35 -11.75 10.04
CA ILE A 152 -6.15 -12.09 10.81
C ILE A 152 -5.16 -12.87 9.94
N ILE A 153 -5.61 -13.91 9.27
CA ILE A 153 -4.73 -14.77 8.45
C ILE A 153 -4.08 -13.94 7.35
N LEU A 154 -4.85 -13.15 6.63
CA LEU A 154 -4.34 -12.33 5.53
C LEU A 154 -3.39 -11.23 6.02
N SER A 155 -3.67 -10.63 7.19
CA SER A 155 -2.78 -9.64 7.81
C SER A 155 -1.44 -10.25 8.20
N LEU A 156 -1.44 -11.43 8.82
CA LEU A 156 -0.22 -12.16 9.17
C LEU A 156 0.58 -12.54 7.91
N PHE A 157 -0.11 -13.02 6.88
CA PHE A 157 0.53 -13.38 5.61
C PHE A 157 1.15 -12.15 4.93
N ALA A 158 0.42 -11.05 4.82
CA ALA A 158 0.91 -9.82 4.20
C ALA A 158 2.13 -9.25 4.93
N VAL A 159 2.10 -9.22 6.27
CA VAL A 159 3.23 -8.77 7.09
C VAL A 159 4.43 -9.71 6.92
N ALA A 160 4.22 -11.03 6.94
CA ALA A 160 5.31 -12.00 6.73
C ALA A 160 5.96 -11.85 5.34
N MET A 161 5.15 -11.63 4.31
CA MET A 161 5.64 -11.39 2.94
C MET A 161 6.46 -10.09 2.85
N ASP A 162 6.01 -9.02 3.49
CA ASP A 162 6.76 -7.74 3.50
C ASP A 162 8.09 -7.86 4.24
N ILE A 163 8.13 -8.56 5.37
CA ILE A 163 9.36 -8.86 6.10
C ILE A 163 10.32 -9.69 5.23
N ALA A 164 9.82 -10.72 4.55
CA ALA A 164 10.64 -11.54 3.67
C ALA A 164 11.20 -10.72 2.49
N HIS A 165 10.37 -9.87 1.89
CA HIS A 165 10.76 -8.98 0.80
C HIS A 165 11.83 -7.98 1.24
N SER A 166 11.64 -7.31 2.38
CA SER A 166 12.60 -6.36 2.95
C SER A 166 13.95 -7.03 3.25
N ARG A 167 13.94 -8.25 3.79
CA ARG A 167 15.18 -9.02 4.02
C ARG A 167 15.89 -9.35 2.71
N SER A 168 15.15 -9.72 1.67
CA SER A 168 15.74 -10.01 0.35
C SER A 168 16.36 -8.77 -0.26
N LEU A 169 15.68 -7.63 -0.22
CA LEU A 169 16.20 -6.36 -0.72
C LEU A 169 17.50 -5.96 -0.01
N ASN A 170 17.59 -6.13 1.30
CA ASN A 170 18.80 -5.82 2.06
C ASN A 170 19.97 -6.72 1.66
N LYS A 171 19.71 -8.02 1.45
CA LYS A 171 20.75 -8.93 0.92
C LYS A 171 21.23 -8.50 -0.48
N TYR A 172 20.32 -8.09 -1.36
CA TYR A 172 20.71 -7.60 -2.70
C TYR A 172 21.55 -6.31 -2.62
N LYS A 173 21.19 -5.38 -1.73
CA LYS A 173 21.99 -4.17 -1.50
C LYS A 173 23.40 -4.51 -1.02
N ASP A 174 23.53 -5.41 -0.04
CA ASP A 174 24.82 -5.84 0.49
C ASP A 174 25.69 -6.52 -0.59
N LEU A 175 25.07 -7.37 -1.41
CA LEU A 175 25.77 -8.02 -2.53
C LEU A 175 26.24 -6.99 -3.57
N SER A 176 25.38 -6.04 -3.92
CA SER A 176 25.73 -4.96 -4.87
C SER A 176 26.92 -4.13 -4.36
N LEU A 177 26.92 -3.76 -3.08
CA LEU A 177 28.04 -3.03 -2.47
C LEU A 177 29.34 -3.83 -2.47
N ARG A 178 29.26 -5.14 -2.22
CA ARG A 178 30.44 -6.02 -2.29
C ARG A 178 31.00 -6.15 -3.72
N VAL A 179 30.10 -6.31 -4.71
CA VAL A 179 30.49 -6.35 -6.12
C VAL A 179 31.17 -5.04 -6.53
N ASP A 180 30.62 -3.91 -6.11
CA ASP A 180 31.20 -2.58 -6.37
C ASP A 180 32.60 -2.45 -5.71
N GLN A 181 32.76 -2.90 -4.49
CA GLN A 181 34.05 -2.89 -3.79
C GLN A 181 35.08 -3.75 -4.54
N ILE A 182 34.70 -4.95 -4.98
CA ILE A 182 35.60 -5.85 -5.74
C ILE A 182 35.95 -5.24 -7.10
N ALA A 183 35.00 -4.60 -7.77
CA ALA A 183 35.23 -3.96 -9.07
C ALA A 183 36.20 -2.75 -8.98
N HIS A 184 36.22 -2.07 -7.82
CA HIS A 184 37.09 -0.92 -7.60
C HIS A 184 38.47 -1.27 -7.01
N GLN A 185 38.70 -2.53 -6.67
CA GLN A 185 40.02 -3.02 -6.20
C GLN A 185 40.70 -3.83 -7.30
N ASP A 186 41.99 -3.54 -7.53
CA ASP A 186 42.86 -4.38 -8.36
C ASP A 186 43.06 -5.73 -7.68
N GLN A 187 42.68 -6.82 -8.36
CA GLN A 187 42.72 -8.18 -7.81
C GLN A 187 44.12 -8.64 -7.42
N LEU A 188 45.18 -8.06 -8.01
CA LEU A 188 46.58 -8.45 -7.78
C LEU A 188 47.24 -7.63 -6.67
N THR A 189 46.95 -6.34 -6.62
CA THR A 189 47.62 -5.41 -5.71
C THR A 189 46.77 -5.01 -4.50
N GLN A 190 45.50 -5.32 -4.48
CA GLN A 190 44.50 -4.88 -3.52
C GLN A 190 44.41 -3.34 -3.35
N LEU A 191 45.05 -2.61 -4.25
CA LEU A 191 45.01 -1.15 -4.28
C LEU A 191 43.76 -0.66 -5.01
N PRO A 192 43.26 0.54 -4.66
CA PRO A 192 42.15 1.14 -5.38
C PRO A 192 42.49 1.24 -6.88
N ASN A 193 41.62 0.67 -7.71
CA ASN A 193 41.75 0.79 -9.15
C ASN A 193 41.65 2.27 -9.53
N ARG A 194 42.55 2.75 -10.39
CA ARG A 194 42.43 4.15 -10.86
C ARG A 194 41.03 4.36 -11.43
N PRO A 195 40.32 5.42 -11.01
CA PRO A 195 39.06 5.73 -11.67
C PRO A 195 39.34 5.85 -13.16
N ILE A 196 38.66 5.06 -13.97
CA ILE A 196 38.71 5.19 -15.43
C ILE A 196 38.32 6.62 -15.68
N ALA A 197 39.31 7.47 -16.00
CA ALA A 197 39.03 8.85 -16.34
C ALA A 197 38.01 8.80 -17.44
N GLN A 198 36.85 9.38 -17.21
CA GLN A 198 35.81 9.51 -18.21
C GLN A 198 36.50 10.10 -19.43
N SER A 199 36.67 9.30 -20.48
CA SER A 199 37.31 9.77 -21.70
C SER A 199 36.55 11.01 -22.13
N PRO A 200 37.22 12.15 -22.35
CA PRO A 200 36.51 13.34 -22.78
C PRO A 200 35.74 12.95 -24.03
N ARG A 201 34.40 13.10 -23.99
CA ARG A 201 33.59 12.96 -25.18
C ARG A 201 34.18 13.93 -26.20
N TYR A 202 34.84 13.39 -27.22
CA TYR A 202 35.25 14.16 -28.37
C TYR A 202 34.02 14.90 -28.90
N GLY A 203 33.98 16.20 -28.64
CA GLY A 203 32.98 17.07 -29.19
C GLY A 203 32.98 16.89 -30.71
N ALA A 204 31.84 16.54 -31.25
CA ALA A 204 31.62 16.67 -32.68
C ALA A 204 31.80 18.14 -33.06
N ALA A 205 32.92 18.45 -33.69
CA ALA A 205 33.07 19.63 -34.53
C ALA A 205 32.36 19.33 -35.85
N THR A 206 31.47 20.14 -36.21
CA THR A 206 31.05 20.81 -37.45
C THR A 206 29.55 20.95 -37.49
#